data_357af5fed7c771cc52efbb84ab1bfaf4
#
_entry.id   357af5fed7c771cc52efbb84ab1bfaf4
#
_cell.length_a   1.000
_cell.length_b   1.000
_cell.length_c   1.000
_cell.angle_alpha   90.00
_cell.angle_beta   90.00
_cell.angle_gamma   90.00
#
_symmetry.space_group_name_H-M   'P 1'
#
loop_
_entity.id
_entity.type
_entity.pdbx_description
1 polymer ?
#
loop_
_entity_poly.entity_id
_entity_poly.type
_entity_poly.pdbx_seq_one_letter_code
_entity_poly.pdbx_strand_id
1 'polypeptide(L)'
;KKLVWKTGEGFNVNPFYREEDIEGLKTTESLPGEFPYVRGTKKDNDWKVRQNIEVCCFKGANEKALDLLTKGVTSLGFIIKGDEVNEENITTLLEGICPASVELNFNICNCKAEKLIGILADYFKGKGVDAEKCYGSVNYDAFKKPLVKGKENSEWVEGAAAVLKAGQALPNYRVLAVNAFLFNNAGAYISQELGYALAWGNELMAKLTEAGFTADEVAKKIKFNFGISSNYFMEIAKFRAARWLWAEIVAAYKPACECACKMVAHAQTSEWNMTVYDA
;
A
#
# COMPACT_ATOMS: atom_id res chain seq x y z
N LYS A 1 6.54 -35.16 -18.08
CA LYS A 1 5.54 -34.22 -18.68
C LYS A 1 4.27 -34.08 -17.84
N LYS A 2 3.79 -35.12 -17.13
CA LYS A 2 2.57 -35.05 -16.30
C LYS A 2 2.68 -34.22 -15.02
N LEU A 3 3.90 -34.01 -14.52
CA LEU A 3 4.18 -33.28 -13.27
C LEU A 3 4.55 -31.82 -13.50
N VAL A 4 4.66 -31.36 -14.73
CA VAL A 4 4.92 -29.96 -15.05
C VAL A 4 3.61 -29.19 -14.98
N TRP A 5 3.58 -28.17 -14.11
CA TRP A 5 2.44 -27.28 -14.01
C TRP A 5 2.51 -26.18 -15.05
N LYS A 6 1.47 -26.09 -15.86
CA LYS A 6 1.28 -24.97 -16.80
C LYS A 6 0.53 -23.87 -16.08
N THR A 7 1.21 -22.75 -15.84
CA THR A 7 0.62 -21.60 -15.14
C THR A 7 -0.32 -20.82 -16.04
N GLY A 8 -1.23 -20.06 -15.44
CA GLY A 8 -2.06 -19.10 -16.16
C GLY A 8 -1.28 -17.93 -16.72
N GLU A 9 -0.06 -17.68 -16.20
CA GLU A 9 0.87 -16.63 -16.62
C GLU A 9 1.64 -16.97 -17.91
N GLY A 10 1.46 -18.18 -18.47
CA GLY A 10 2.03 -18.58 -19.76
C GLY A 10 3.41 -19.23 -19.69
N PHE A 11 3.89 -19.58 -18.50
CA PHE A 11 5.14 -20.36 -18.33
C PHE A 11 4.87 -21.66 -17.56
N ASN A 12 5.85 -22.56 -17.59
CA ASN A 12 5.77 -23.84 -16.91
C ASN A 12 6.59 -23.83 -15.63
N VAL A 13 6.05 -24.45 -14.57
CA VAL A 13 6.76 -24.73 -13.33
C VAL A 13 7.11 -26.20 -13.27
N ASN A 14 8.38 -26.51 -13.08
CA ASN A 14 8.87 -27.90 -12.95
C ASN A 14 8.50 -28.46 -11.57
N PRO A 15 8.40 -29.80 -11.44
CA PRO A 15 8.06 -30.44 -10.16
C PRO A 15 9.16 -30.28 -9.09
N PHE A 16 10.38 -29.98 -9.50
CA PHE A 16 11.52 -29.67 -8.64
C PHE A 16 12.53 -28.80 -9.38
N TYR A 17 13.36 -28.11 -8.63
CA TYR A 17 14.49 -27.31 -9.11
C TYR A 17 15.75 -27.68 -8.31
N ARG A 18 16.92 -27.48 -8.94
CA ARG A 18 18.24 -27.75 -8.36
C ARG A 18 19.08 -26.46 -8.36
N GLU A 19 20.29 -26.54 -7.78
CA GLU A 19 21.24 -25.42 -7.73
C GLU A 19 21.61 -24.92 -9.14
N GLU A 20 21.79 -25.84 -10.10
CA GLU A 20 22.06 -25.53 -11.52
C GLU A 20 20.96 -24.65 -12.16
N ASP A 21 19.72 -24.73 -11.70
CA ASP A 21 18.60 -23.95 -12.23
C ASP A 21 18.65 -22.49 -11.80
N ILE A 22 19.43 -22.16 -10.77
CA ILE A 22 19.60 -20.79 -10.26
C ILE A 22 20.95 -20.17 -10.63
N GLU A 23 21.85 -20.91 -11.29
CA GLU A 23 23.12 -20.40 -11.75
C GLU A 23 22.93 -19.21 -12.71
N GLY A 24 23.65 -18.12 -12.46
CA GLY A 24 23.56 -16.90 -13.27
C GLY A 24 22.33 -16.04 -13.08
N LEU A 25 21.44 -16.39 -12.14
CA LEU A 25 20.31 -15.56 -11.81
C LEU A 25 20.72 -14.38 -10.92
N LYS A 26 20.67 -13.16 -11.47
CA LYS A 26 20.97 -11.92 -10.73
C LYS A 26 20.08 -11.70 -9.49
N THR A 27 18.93 -12.37 -9.41
CA THR A 27 17.98 -12.28 -8.31
C THR A 27 18.43 -12.96 -7.02
N THR A 28 19.50 -13.76 -7.07
CA THR A 28 20.02 -14.51 -5.92
C THR A 28 21.15 -13.77 -5.20
N GLU A 29 21.78 -12.79 -5.83
CA GLU A 29 23.01 -12.13 -5.35
C GLU A 29 22.76 -10.94 -4.43
N SER A 30 21.58 -10.26 -4.54
CA SER A 30 21.28 -9.07 -3.74
C SER A 30 20.93 -9.41 -2.29
N LEU A 31 21.38 -8.58 -1.35
CA LEU A 31 21.02 -8.67 0.06
C LEU A 31 19.70 -7.93 0.37
N PRO A 32 19.03 -8.26 1.49
CA PRO A 32 17.87 -7.49 1.95
C PRO A 32 18.22 -6.02 2.21
N GLY A 33 17.41 -5.10 1.73
CA GLY A 33 17.60 -3.66 1.88
C GLY A 33 18.51 -3.02 0.84
N GLU A 34 19.08 -3.79 -0.10
CA GLU A 34 19.92 -3.30 -1.20
C GLU A 34 19.11 -3.17 -2.49
N PHE A 35 19.39 -2.11 -3.26
CA PHE A 35 18.82 -1.91 -4.59
C PHE A 35 19.11 -3.12 -5.51
N PRO A 36 18.18 -3.59 -6.31
CA PRO A 36 16.80 -3.12 -6.52
C PRO A 36 15.73 -3.75 -5.58
N TYR A 37 16.07 -4.07 -4.36
CA TYR A 37 15.19 -4.52 -3.27
C TYR A 37 14.47 -5.85 -3.52
N VAL A 38 15.01 -6.74 -4.32
CA VAL A 38 14.40 -8.04 -4.65
C VAL A 38 14.05 -8.85 -3.40
N ARG A 39 14.97 -8.86 -2.40
CA ARG A 39 14.81 -9.63 -1.16
C ARG A 39 14.10 -8.87 -0.03
N GLY A 40 13.82 -7.60 -0.24
CA GLY A 40 13.15 -6.76 0.76
C GLY A 40 13.69 -5.34 0.77
N THR A 41 12.87 -4.40 1.22
CA THR A 41 13.23 -2.97 1.37
C THR A 41 13.92 -2.67 2.70
N LYS A 42 13.95 -3.65 3.62
CA LYS A 42 14.58 -3.59 4.95
C LYS A 42 15.57 -4.74 5.14
N LYS A 43 16.51 -4.58 6.08
CA LYS A 43 17.48 -5.62 6.45
C LYS A 43 16.91 -6.65 7.44
N ASP A 44 15.84 -6.29 8.13
CA ASP A 44 15.15 -7.10 9.14
C ASP A 44 13.77 -7.58 8.66
N ASN A 45 13.15 -8.43 9.47
CA ASN A 45 11.79 -8.95 9.26
C ASN A 45 10.73 -8.22 10.11
N ASP A 46 10.96 -6.99 10.50
CA ASP A 46 9.98 -6.19 11.24
C ASP A 46 8.86 -5.71 10.32
N TRP A 47 7.87 -6.55 10.08
CA TRP A 47 6.65 -6.16 9.39
C TRP A 47 5.57 -5.75 10.39
N LYS A 48 4.60 -4.97 9.91
CA LYS A 48 3.43 -4.59 10.71
C LYS A 48 2.27 -5.56 10.48
N VAL A 49 1.64 -5.99 11.58
CA VAL A 49 0.42 -6.81 11.56
C VAL A 49 -0.77 -5.87 11.57
N ARG A 50 -1.52 -5.84 10.46
CA ARG A 50 -2.64 -4.92 10.27
C ARG A 50 -3.98 -5.58 10.46
N GLN A 51 -4.88 -4.90 11.20
CA GLN A 51 -6.30 -5.22 11.28
C GLN A 51 -7.13 -4.03 10.81
N ASN A 52 -8.08 -4.29 9.92
CA ASN A 52 -9.04 -3.29 9.48
C ASN A 52 -10.27 -3.27 10.40
N ILE A 53 -10.78 -2.07 10.66
CA ILE A 53 -11.96 -1.79 11.49
C ILE A 53 -12.93 -0.95 10.66
N GLU A 54 -14.13 -1.46 10.41
CA GLU A 54 -15.22 -0.64 9.88
C GLU A 54 -15.75 0.26 10.99
N VAL A 55 -15.71 1.57 10.74
CA VAL A 55 -16.15 2.57 11.71
C VAL A 55 -17.67 2.78 11.55
N CYS A 56 -18.45 2.03 12.34
CA CYS A 56 -19.89 2.23 12.44
C CYS A 56 -20.23 3.30 13.49
N CYS A 57 -19.44 3.39 14.55
CA CYS A 57 -19.38 4.51 15.49
C CYS A 57 -17.94 4.67 15.99
N PHE A 58 -17.51 5.90 16.23
CA PHE A 58 -16.12 6.22 16.53
C PHE A 58 -15.65 5.66 17.87
N LYS A 59 -16.50 5.75 18.91
CA LYS A 59 -16.21 5.21 20.24
C LYS A 59 -16.06 3.69 20.20
N GLY A 60 -16.98 2.95 19.60
CA GLY A 60 -16.90 1.49 19.49
C GLY A 60 -15.71 1.03 18.62
N ALA A 61 -15.37 1.80 17.58
CA ALA A 61 -14.18 1.53 16.78
C ALA A 61 -12.88 1.76 17.57
N ASN A 62 -12.84 2.77 18.43
CA ASN A 62 -11.72 3.02 19.35
C ASN A 62 -11.57 1.87 20.36
N GLU A 63 -12.65 1.47 21.04
CA GLU A 63 -12.63 0.34 21.98
C GLU A 63 -12.11 -0.94 21.33
N LYS A 64 -12.57 -1.24 20.10
CA LYS A 64 -12.10 -2.37 19.32
C LYS A 64 -10.61 -2.23 18.94
N ALA A 65 -10.17 -1.02 18.56
CA ALA A 65 -8.78 -0.75 18.23
C ALA A 65 -7.85 -1.01 19.43
N LEU A 66 -8.21 -0.50 20.61
CA LEU A 66 -7.44 -0.71 21.85
C LEU A 66 -7.37 -2.19 22.21
N ASP A 67 -8.47 -2.94 22.10
CA ASP A 67 -8.48 -4.39 22.32
C ASP A 67 -7.54 -5.12 21.34
N LEU A 68 -7.57 -4.78 20.06
CA LEU A 68 -6.70 -5.38 19.05
C LEU A 68 -5.21 -5.12 19.32
N LEU A 69 -4.86 -3.91 19.78
CA LEU A 69 -3.48 -3.58 20.15
C LEU A 69 -2.95 -4.46 21.30
N THR A 70 -3.81 -4.83 22.25
CA THR A 70 -3.42 -5.77 23.31
C THR A 70 -3.19 -7.20 22.81
N LYS A 71 -3.71 -7.52 21.61
CA LYS A 71 -3.61 -8.83 20.96
C LYS A 71 -2.47 -8.93 19.94
N GLY A 72 -1.57 -7.93 19.92
CA GLY A 72 -0.38 -7.96 19.06
C GLY A 72 -0.54 -7.31 17.69
N VAL A 73 -1.66 -6.64 17.41
CA VAL A 73 -1.81 -5.80 16.21
C VAL A 73 -0.89 -4.59 16.36
N THR A 74 -0.15 -4.25 15.31
CA THR A 74 0.79 -3.13 15.27
C THR A 74 0.44 -2.07 14.22
N SER A 75 -0.59 -2.34 13.41
CA SER A 75 -1.09 -1.45 12.38
C SER A 75 -2.62 -1.49 12.37
N LEU A 76 -3.26 -0.36 12.48
CA LEU A 76 -4.71 -0.22 12.44
C LEU A 76 -5.15 0.37 11.11
N GLY A 77 -6.22 -0.18 10.53
CA GLY A 77 -6.87 0.35 9.34
C GLY A 77 -8.30 0.76 9.65
N PHE A 78 -8.62 2.04 9.54
CA PHE A 78 -9.98 2.54 9.77
C PHE A 78 -10.69 2.78 8.44
N ILE A 79 -11.86 2.17 8.26
CA ILE A 79 -12.73 2.36 7.11
C ILE A 79 -13.86 3.28 7.56
N ILE A 80 -13.78 4.55 7.14
CA ILE A 80 -14.73 5.59 7.54
C ILE A 80 -15.61 5.91 6.32
N LYS A 81 -16.92 5.79 6.49
CA LYS A 81 -17.93 6.04 5.45
C LYS A 81 -18.53 7.46 5.64
N GLY A 82 -18.88 8.09 4.50
CA GLY A 82 -19.64 9.33 4.51
C GLY A 82 -18.87 10.59 4.92
N ASP A 83 -19.58 11.56 5.44
CA ASP A 83 -19.10 12.91 5.76
C ASP A 83 -18.61 13.07 7.22
N GLU A 84 -18.36 11.95 7.91
CA GLU A 84 -18.08 11.92 9.35
C GLU A 84 -16.62 12.29 9.70
N VAL A 85 -15.83 12.75 8.72
CA VAL A 85 -14.44 13.17 8.93
C VAL A 85 -14.40 14.60 9.50
N ASN A 86 -14.23 14.69 10.82
CA ASN A 86 -14.06 15.94 11.56
C ASN A 86 -13.13 15.72 12.77
N GLU A 87 -12.67 16.79 13.40
CA GLU A 87 -11.73 16.77 14.51
C GLU A 87 -12.23 15.98 15.73
N GLU A 88 -13.48 16.16 16.12
CA GLU A 88 -14.10 15.49 17.27
C GLU A 88 -14.13 13.97 17.07
N ASN A 89 -14.58 13.53 15.92
CA ASN A 89 -14.66 12.12 15.57
C ASN A 89 -13.29 11.46 15.49
N ILE A 90 -12.29 12.13 14.90
CA ILE A 90 -10.92 11.61 14.81
C ILE A 90 -10.26 11.60 16.20
N THR A 91 -10.50 12.60 17.03
CA THR A 91 -10.02 12.63 18.41
C THR A 91 -10.60 11.47 19.21
N THR A 92 -11.89 11.21 19.11
CA THR A 92 -12.57 10.08 19.76
C THR A 92 -12.01 8.73 19.25
N LEU A 93 -11.80 8.61 17.93
CA LEU A 93 -11.28 7.38 17.31
C LEU A 93 -9.87 7.02 17.79
N LEU A 94 -9.03 8.02 17.99
CA LEU A 94 -7.62 7.86 18.34
C LEU A 94 -7.32 8.02 19.83
N GLU A 95 -8.33 8.17 20.66
CA GLU A 95 -8.15 8.30 22.10
C GLU A 95 -7.43 7.08 22.70
N GLY A 96 -6.39 7.33 23.50
CA GLY A 96 -5.58 6.29 24.12
C GLY A 96 -4.61 5.55 23.19
N ILE A 97 -4.61 5.84 21.89
CA ILE A 97 -3.68 5.25 20.91
C ILE A 97 -2.46 6.15 20.77
N CYS A 98 -1.25 5.57 20.90
CA CYS A 98 0.01 6.29 20.69
C CYS A 98 0.38 6.29 19.18
N PRO A 99 0.27 7.44 18.46
CA PRO A 99 0.51 7.48 17.01
C PRO A 99 1.95 7.18 16.60
N ALA A 100 2.91 7.37 17.50
CA ALA A 100 4.32 7.06 17.24
C ALA A 100 4.67 5.57 17.36
N SER A 101 3.79 4.78 18.00
CA SER A 101 4.00 3.35 18.23
C SER A 101 3.14 2.45 17.32
N VAL A 102 2.04 2.99 16.79
CA VAL A 102 1.07 2.24 15.99
C VAL A 102 0.96 2.87 14.60
N GLU A 103 1.07 2.06 13.57
CA GLU A 103 0.80 2.51 12.20
C GLU A 103 -0.70 2.72 12.01
N LEU A 104 -1.11 3.94 11.59
CA LEU A 104 -2.51 4.32 11.43
C LEU A 104 -2.86 4.53 9.96
N ASN A 105 -3.81 3.78 9.45
CA ASN A 105 -4.22 3.80 8.05
C ASN A 105 -5.71 4.13 7.94
N PHE A 106 -6.05 4.98 6.97
CA PHE A 106 -7.42 5.45 6.78
C PHE A 106 -7.89 5.21 5.36
N ASN A 107 -9.01 4.52 5.22
CA ASN A 107 -9.73 4.33 3.97
C ASN A 107 -11.01 5.16 4.02
N ILE A 108 -11.03 6.23 3.24
CA ILE A 108 -12.09 7.25 3.24
C ILE A 108 -12.46 7.64 1.81
N CYS A 109 -13.49 8.50 1.65
CA CYS A 109 -13.75 9.13 0.37
C CYS A 109 -12.60 10.06 -0.03
N ASN A 110 -12.17 10.02 -1.30
CA ASN A 110 -11.11 10.89 -1.82
C ASN A 110 -11.33 12.37 -1.52
N CYS A 111 -12.58 12.84 -1.59
CA CYS A 111 -12.93 14.24 -1.33
C CYS A 111 -12.68 14.69 0.13
N LYS A 112 -12.39 13.76 1.03
CA LYS A 112 -12.10 14.06 2.44
C LYS A 112 -10.62 13.81 2.79
N ALA A 113 -9.81 13.34 1.83
CA ALA A 113 -8.43 12.94 2.09
C ALA A 113 -7.56 14.11 2.56
N GLU A 114 -7.60 15.23 1.86
CA GLU A 114 -6.88 16.45 2.24
C GLU A 114 -7.28 16.95 3.63
N LYS A 115 -8.59 17.03 3.89
CA LYS A 115 -9.12 17.45 5.19
C LYS A 115 -8.64 16.53 6.32
N LEU A 116 -8.68 15.21 6.11
CA LEU A 116 -8.23 14.26 7.13
C LEU A 116 -6.74 14.40 7.42
N ILE A 117 -5.90 14.61 6.41
CA ILE A 117 -4.47 14.83 6.60
C ILE A 117 -4.21 16.05 7.49
N GLY A 118 -4.93 17.16 7.25
CA GLY A 118 -4.86 18.35 8.10
C GLY A 118 -5.24 18.06 9.55
N ILE A 119 -6.38 17.38 9.77
CA ILE A 119 -6.84 17.00 11.11
C ILE A 119 -5.82 16.11 11.83
N LEU A 120 -5.21 15.14 11.13
CA LEU A 120 -4.19 14.26 11.72
C LEU A 120 -2.93 15.03 12.09
N ALA A 121 -2.47 15.96 11.25
CA ALA A 121 -1.31 16.79 11.53
C ALA A 121 -1.54 17.65 12.78
N ASP A 122 -2.70 18.29 12.89
CA ASP A 122 -3.08 19.11 14.04
C ASP A 122 -3.25 18.25 15.31
N TYR A 123 -3.84 17.06 15.18
CA TYR A 123 -4.00 16.11 16.28
C TYR A 123 -2.64 15.66 16.84
N PHE A 124 -1.69 15.27 15.97
CA PHE A 124 -0.35 14.84 16.41
C PHE A 124 0.41 16.00 17.07
N LYS A 125 0.34 17.19 16.49
CA LYS A 125 0.91 18.39 17.07
C LYS A 125 0.30 18.72 18.43
N GLY A 126 -1.03 18.64 18.55
CA GLY A 126 -1.76 18.89 19.81
C GLY A 126 -1.43 17.87 20.91
N LYS A 127 -1.06 16.64 20.53
CA LYS A 127 -0.56 15.60 21.46
C LYS A 127 0.93 15.71 21.76
N GLY A 128 1.65 16.68 21.16
CA GLY A 128 3.11 16.81 21.32
C GLY A 128 3.90 15.66 20.68
N VAL A 129 3.31 14.96 19.68
CA VAL A 129 3.96 13.86 19.00
C VAL A 129 4.66 14.38 17.74
N ASP A 130 5.91 13.97 17.56
CA ASP A 130 6.68 14.28 16.37
C ASP A 130 6.09 13.55 15.15
N ALA A 131 5.69 14.31 14.13
CA ALA A 131 5.10 13.78 12.90
C ALA A 131 6.08 12.84 12.13
N GLU A 132 7.39 13.02 12.30
CA GLU A 132 8.40 12.14 11.71
C GLU A 132 8.41 10.73 12.33
N LYS A 133 7.83 10.56 13.51
CA LYS A 133 7.67 9.26 14.17
C LYS A 133 6.33 8.60 13.90
N CYS A 134 5.43 9.30 13.21
CA CYS A 134 4.09 8.81 12.90
C CYS A 134 4.07 8.15 11.52
N TYR A 135 3.71 6.88 11.45
CA TYR A 135 3.60 6.11 10.22
C TYR A 135 2.16 5.75 9.91
N GLY A 136 1.81 5.74 8.64
CA GLY A 136 0.46 5.40 8.24
C GLY A 136 0.15 5.69 6.77
N SER A 137 -1.15 5.71 6.48
CA SER A 137 -1.62 6.09 5.15
C SER A 137 -3.02 6.71 5.18
N VAL A 138 -3.25 7.61 4.24
CA VAL A 138 -4.58 8.07 3.86
C VAL A 138 -4.79 7.64 2.41
N ASN A 139 -5.81 6.84 2.17
CA ASN A 139 -5.99 6.10 0.93
C ASN A 139 -6.65 6.98 -0.16
N TYR A 140 -5.91 7.96 -0.73
CA TYR A 140 -6.38 8.63 -1.94
C TYR A 140 -6.17 7.72 -3.14
N ASP A 141 -7.28 7.32 -3.78
CA ASP A 141 -7.31 6.37 -4.89
C ASP A 141 -7.83 7.05 -6.16
N ALA A 142 -6.93 7.36 -7.08
CA ALA A 142 -7.25 8.07 -8.32
C ALA A 142 -8.16 7.26 -9.27
N PHE A 143 -8.03 5.92 -9.28
CA PHE A 143 -8.60 5.07 -10.31
C PHE A 143 -9.71 4.11 -9.85
N LYS A 144 -9.97 3.99 -8.54
CA LYS A 144 -11.05 3.13 -8.04
C LYS A 144 -12.41 3.46 -8.65
N LYS A 145 -12.72 4.76 -8.78
CA LYS A 145 -14.02 5.20 -9.31
C LYS A 145 -14.21 4.81 -10.78
N PRO A 146 -13.21 5.05 -11.69
CA PRO A 146 -13.25 4.53 -13.04
C PRO A 146 -13.33 3.01 -13.12
N LEU A 147 -12.48 2.31 -12.38
CA LEU A 147 -12.38 0.85 -12.42
C LEU A 147 -13.64 0.13 -11.90
N VAL A 148 -14.20 0.59 -10.78
CA VAL A 148 -15.32 -0.11 -10.11
C VAL A 148 -16.68 0.40 -10.59
N LYS A 149 -16.79 1.69 -10.94
CA LYS A 149 -18.07 2.33 -11.27
C LYS A 149 -18.18 2.75 -12.73
N GLY A 150 -17.13 2.60 -13.54
CA GLY A 150 -17.09 3.05 -14.93
C GLY A 150 -17.26 4.56 -15.09
N LYS A 151 -17.00 5.35 -14.05
CA LYS A 151 -17.17 6.81 -14.06
C LYS A 151 -15.81 7.47 -14.20
N GLU A 152 -15.67 8.37 -15.15
CA GLU A 152 -14.47 9.18 -15.32
C GLU A 152 -14.15 9.98 -14.05
N ASN A 153 -12.87 10.21 -13.85
CA ASN A 153 -12.31 11.04 -12.79
C ASN A 153 -11.28 11.99 -13.41
N SER A 154 -11.77 12.98 -14.16
CA SER A 154 -10.93 13.93 -14.91
C SER A 154 -10.05 14.81 -14.01
N GLU A 155 -10.48 15.07 -12.79
CA GLU A 155 -9.81 15.95 -11.81
C GLU A 155 -8.90 15.19 -10.83
N TRP A 156 -8.50 13.95 -11.17
CA TRP A 156 -7.72 13.16 -10.24
C TRP A 156 -6.30 13.68 -10.00
N VAL A 157 -5.71 14.35 -11.01
CA VAL A 157 -4.35 14.91 -10.89
C VAL A 157 -4.35 16.07 -9.89
N GLU A 158 -5.32 16.97 -10.00
CA GLU A 158 -5.49 18.09 -9.08
C GLU A 158 -5.75 17.61 -7.65
N GLY A 159 -6.63 16.60 -7.51
CA GLY A 159 -6.91 15.99 -6.20
C GLY A 159 -5.68 15.29 -5.60
N ALA A 160 -4.93 14.55 -6.40
CA ALA A 160 -3.68 13.92 -5.98
C ALA A 160 -2.62 14.96 -5.58
N ALA A 161 -2.49 16.05 -6.36
CA ALA A 161 -1.58 17.15 -6.06
C ALA A 161 -1.94 17.85 -4.74
N ALA A 162 -3.23 18.10 -4.47
CA ALA A 162 -3.70 18.68 -3.22
C ALA A 162 -3.34 17.78 -2.02
N VAL A 163 -3.61 16.48 -2.15
CA VAL A 163 -3.29 15.49 -1.11
C VAL A 163 -1.78 15.35 -0.89
N LEU A 164 -0.96 15.42 -1.95
CA LEU A 164 0.50 15.43 -1.82
C LEU A 164 1.01 16.66 -1.04
N LYS A 165 0.48 17.84 -1.34
CA LYS A 165 0.83 19.08 -0.65
C LYS A 165 0.46 18.99 0.84
N ALA A 166 -0.77 18.58 1.14
CA ALA A 166 -1.20 18.37 2.52
C ALA A 166 -0.35 17.33 3.24
N GLY A 167 0.01 16.25 2.54
CA GLY A 167 0.82 15.15 3.04
C GLY A 167 2.25 15.50 3.42
N GLN A 168 2.75 16.70 3.09
CA GLN A 168 4.05 17.19 3.54
C GLN A 168 4.08 17.39 5.06
N ALA A 169 2.95 17.72 5.67
CA ALA A 169 2.81 17.83 7.13
C ALA A 169 2.98 16.49 7.87
N LEU A 170 2.87 15.37 7.15
CA LEU A 170 3.01 14.01 7.68
C LEU A 170 4.07 13.24 6.86
N PRO A 171 5.38 13.43 7.13
CA PRO A 171 6.47 12.95 6.26
C PRO A 171 6.40 11.45 5.96
N ASN A 172 6.07 10.63 6.94
CA ASN A 172 6.05 9.18 6.84
C ASN A 172 4.66 8.58 6.53
N TYR A 173 3.67 9.44 6.24
CA TYR A 173 2.37 8.96 5.71
C TYR A 173 2.42 8.77 4.21
N ARG A 174 1.78 7.71 3.75
CA ARG A 174 1.52 7.44 2.33
C ARG A 174 0.13 7.93 2.00
N VAL A 175 0.03 8.85 1.05
CA VAL A 175 -1.23 9.53 0.74
C VAL A 175 -1.79 9.19 -0.63
N LEU A 176 -1.03 8.46 -1.45
CA LEU A 176 -1.45 7.94 -2.75
C LEU A 176 -1.52 6.41 -2.69
N ALA A 177 -2.64 5.85 -3.10
CA ALA A 177 -2.86 4.42 -3.07
C ALA A 177 -2.94 3.81 -4.46
N VAL A 178 -2.27 2.67 -4.62
CA VAL A 178 -2.45 1.73 -5.73
C VAL A 178 -3.14 0.50 -5.17
N ASN A 179 -4.46 0.41 -5.35
CA ASN A 179 -5.28 -0.66 -4.79
C ASN A 179 -5.34 -1.87 -5.75
N ALA A 180 -4.20 -2.51 -5.97
CA ALA A 180 -4.05 -3.63 -6.89
C ALA A 180 -4.88 -4.86 -6.49
N PHE A 181 -5.20 -5.02 -5.20
CA PHE A 181 -6.09 -6.08 -4.73
C PHE A 181 -7.47 -6.10 -5.45
N LEU A 182 -7.90 -4.97 -6.02
CA LEU A 182 -9.13 -4.92 -6.83
C LEU A 182 -9.08 -5.86 -8.04
N PHE A 183 -7.92 -5.94 -8.70
CA PHE A 183 -7.70 -6.87 -9.81
C PHE A 183 -7.65 -8.32 -9.33
N ASN A 184 -6.95 -8.55 -8.21
CA ASN A 184 -6.85 -9.88 -7.61
C ASN A 184 -8.23 -10.40 -7.19
N ASN A 185 -9.02 -9.59 -6.48
CA ASN A 185 -10.39 -9.93 -6.07
C ASN A 185 -11.33 -10.15 -7.27
N ALA A 186 -11.03 -9.59 -8.42
CA ALA A 186 -11.74 -9.84 -9.69
C ALA A 186 -11.26 -11.07 -10.45
N GLY A 187 -10.28 -11.83 -9.91
CA GLY A 187 -9.76 -13.06 -10.50
C GLY A 187 -8.61 -12.86 -11.50
N ALA A 188 -7.92 -11.72 -11.47
CA ALA A 188 -6.73 -11.50 -12.28
C ALA A 188 -5.61 -12.47 -11.87
N TYR A 189 -4.85 -12.93 -12.85
CA TYR A 189 -3.61 -13.66 -12.60
C TYR A 189 -2.58 -12.76 -11.90
N ILE A 190 -1.63 -13.38 -11.21
CA ILE A 190 -0.58 -12.70 -10.44
C ILE A 190 0.21 -11.71 -11.31
N SER A 191 0.57 -12.10 -12.54
CA SER A 191 1.26 -11.25 -13.50
C SER A 191 0.41 -10.06 -13.96
N GLN A 192 -0.91 -10.24 -14.10
CA GLN A 192 -1.85 -9.19 -14.48
C GLN A 192 -2.02 -8.18 -13.33
N GLU A 193 -2.24 -8.65 -12.10
CA GLU A 193 -2.31 -7.78 -10.92
C GLU A 193 -1.06 -6.93 -10.80
N LEU A 194 0.12 -7.55 -10.91
CA LEU A 194 1.40 -6.84 -10.84
C LEU A 194 1.57 -5.84 -11.97
N GLY A 195 1.28 -6.22 -13.21
CA GLY A 195 1.41 -5.34 -14.39
C GLY A 195 0.52 -4.11 -14.27
N TYR A 196 -0.75 -4.29 -13.90
CA TYR A 196 -1.68 -3.18 -13.67
C TYR A 196 -1.28 -2.31 -12.48
N ALA A 197 -0.79 -2.90 -11.40
CA ALA A 197 -0.30 -2.14 -10.25
C ALA A 197 0.88 -1.23 -10.61
N LEU A 198 1.85 -1.76 -11.36
CA LEU A 198 3.01 -0.99 -11.80
C LEU A 198 2.63 0.10 -12.81
N ALA A 199 1.72 -0.19 -13.74
CA ALA A 199 1.17 0.81 -14.68
C ALA A 199 0.46 1.94 -13.93
N TRP A 200 -0.37 1.59 -12.93
CA TRP A 200 -1.04 2.58 -12.08
C TRP A 200 -0.03 3.45 -11.30
N GLY A 201 0.96 2.82 -10.66
CA GLY A 201 2.02 3.54 -9.96
C GLY A 201 2.81 4.46 -10.89
N ASN A 202 3.15 3.98 -12.09
CA ASN A 202 3.85 4.77 -13.10
C ASN A 202 3.02 5.96 -13.60
N GLU A 203 1.71 5.80 -13.78
CA GLU A 203 0.83 6.90 -14.19
C GLU A 203 0.77 7.99 -13.12
N LEU A 204 0.73 7.62 -11.82
CA LEU A 204 0.86 8.56 -10.72
C LEU A 204 2.19 9.31 -10.77
N MET A 205 3.31 8.59 -11.00
CA MET A 205 4.63 9.20 -11.13
C MET A 205 4.68 10.18 -12.30
N ALA A 206 4.23 9.75 -13.49
CA ALA A 206 4.29 10.56 -14.71
C ALA A 206 3.48 11.85 -14.56
N LYS A 207 2.20 11.74 -14.19
CA LYS A 207 1.30 12.90 -14.14
C LYS A 207 1.65 13.89 -13.04
N LEU A 208 2.10 13.39 -11.89
CA LEU A 208 2.46 14.29 -10.79
C LEU A 208 3.84 14.93 -10.99
N THR A 209 4.78 14.26 -11.66
CA THR A 209 6.02 14.91 -12.07
C THR A 209 5.79 15.95 -13.19
N GLU A 210 4.90 15.69 -14.15
CA GLU A 210 4.44 16.69 -15.13
C GLU A 210 3.78 17.89 -14.44
N ALA A 211 3.08 17.68 -13.32
CA ALA A 211 2.47 18.74 -12.50
C ALA A 211 3.48 19.51 -11.61
N GLY A 212 4.77 19.18 -11.68
CA GLY A 212 5.87 19.91 -11.03
C GLY A 212 6.36 19.35 -9.71
N PHE A 213 5.89 18.18 -9.28
CA PHE A 213 6.46 17.51 -8.10
C PHE A 213 7.75 16.76 -8.47
N THR A 214 8.67 16.64 -7.53
CA THR A 214 9.87 15.81 -7.71
C THR A 214 9.54 14.33 -7.64
N ALA A 215 10.38 13.49 -8.25
CA ALA A 215 10.22 12.05 -8.18
C ALA A 215 10.21 11.53 -6.72
N ASP A 216 11.03 12.12 -5.86
CA ASP A 216 11.11 11.80 -4.43
C ASP A 216 9.79 12.11 -3.70
N GLU A 217 9.19 13.27 -3.95
CA GLU A 217 7.93 13.66 -3.32
C GLU A 217 6.78 12.72 -3.70
N VAL A 218 6.73 12.28 -4.94
CA VAL A 218 5.67 11.38 -5.41
C VAL A 218 5.92 9.96 -4.93
N ALA A 219 7.08 9.37 -5.22
CA ALA A 219 7.37 7.96 -4.96
C ALA A 219 7.27 7.61 -3.47
N LYS A 220 7.78 8.48 -2.59
CA LYS A 220 7.72 8.31 -1.13
C LYS A 220 6.29 8.36 -0.56
N LYS A 221 5.32 8.82 -1.33
CA LYS A 221 3.93 8.95 -0.90
C LYS A 221 2.99 7.89 -1.48
N ILE A 222 3.50 7.01 -2.34
CA ILE A 222 2.73 5.91 -2.93
C ILE A 222 2.78 4.68 -2.00
N LYS A 223 1.63 4.04 -1.83
CA LYS A 223 1.46 2.74 -1.17
C LYS A 223 0.74 1.77 -2.08
N PHE A 224 1.32 0.60 -2.26
CA PHE A 224 0.71 -0.50 -3.00
C PHE A 224 -0.05 -1.41 -2.05
N ASN A 225 -1.30 -1.72 -2.38
CA ASN A 225 -2.13 -2.67 -1.64
C ASN A 225 -2.40 -3.86 -2.58
N PHE A 226 -1.77 -5.01 -2.29
CA PHE A 226 -1.89 -6.25 -3.08
C PHE A 226 -2.81 -7.26 -2.42
N GLY A 227 -3.49 -8.06 -3.24
CA GLY A 227 -4.18 -9.26 -2.80
C GLY A 227 -3.19 -10.44 -2.66
N ILE A 228 -3.48 -11.38 -1.78
CA ILE A 228 -2.75 -12.64 -1.65
C ILE A 228 -3.67 -13.78 -2.03
N SER A 229 -3.33 -14.46 -3.11
CA SER A 229 -4.01 -15.67 -3.58
C SER A 229 -3.50 -16.93 -2.87
N SER A 230 -4.07 -18.09 -3.21
CA SER A 230 -3.68 -19.38 -2.62
C SER A 230 -2.34 -19.92 -3.13
N ASN A 231 -1.73 -19.29 -4.12
CA ASN A 231 -0.54 -19.78 -4.81
C ASN A 231 0.75 -19.28 -4.11
N TYR A 232 1.11 -19.91 -3.00
CA TYR A 232 2.13 -19.46 -2.05
C TYR A 232 3.45 -19.01 -2.70
N PHE A 233 4.09 -19.87 -3.50
CA PHE A 233 5.38 -19.54 -4.11
C PHE A 233 5.26 -18.48 -5.21
N MET A 234 4.17 -18.48 -5.95
CA MET A 234 3.92 -17.45 -6.96
C MET A 234 3.67 -16.07 -6.32
N GLU A 235 3.01 -16.04 -5.16
CA GLU A 235 2.84 -14.80 -4.39
C GLU A 235 4.18 -14.27 -3.86
N ILE A 236 5.05 -15.14 -3.36
CA ILE A 236 6.42 -14.74 -2.98
C ILE A 236 7.14 -14.15 -4.19
N ALA A 237 7.06 -14.81 -5.36
CA ALA A 237 7.68 -14.31 -6.59
C ALA A 237 7.11 -12.95 -7.01
N LYS A 238 5.78 -12.76 -6.90
CA LYS A 238 5.12 -11.47 -7.16
C LYS A 238 5.72 -10.33 -6.35
N PHE A 239 5.86 -10.49 -5.03
CA PHE A 239 6.42 -9.45 -4.17
C PHE A 239 7.90 -9.19 -4.44
N ARG A 240 8.67 -10.21 -4.82
CA ARG A 240 10.07 -10.06 -5.24
C ARG A 240 10.16 -9.25 -6.54
N ALA A 241 9.38 -9.63 -7.54
CA ALA A 241 9.30 -8.92 -8.81
C ALA A 241 8.75 -7.49 -8.66
N ALA A 242 7.71 -7.30 -7.83
CA ALA A 242 7.10 -6.00 -7.58
C ALA A 242 8.12 -4.99 -7.04
N ARG A 243 8.89 -5.37 -6.04
CA ARG A 243 9.92 -4.48 -5.46
C ARG A 243 11.00 -4.13 -6.48
N TRP A 244 11.48 -5.10 -7.22
CA TRP A 244 12.50 -4.88 -8.22
C TRP A 244 12.02 -3.96 -9.34
N LEU A 245 10.91 -4.32 -10.00
CA LEU A 245 10.38 -3.55 -11.12
C LEU A 245 9.98 -2.12 -10.70
N TRP A 246 9.40 -1.96 -9.51
CA TRP A 246 9.11 -0.62 -8.99
C TRP A 246 10.38 0.21 -8.75
N ALA A 247 11.41 -0.40 -8.20
CA ALA A 247 12.68 0.28 -7.99
C ALA A 247 13.28 0.80 -9.30
N GLU A 248 13.26 -0.02 -10.36
CA GLU A 248 13.71 0.37 -11.70
C GLU A 248 12.84 1.47 -12.33
N ILE A 249 11.50 1.37 -12.17
CA ILE A 249 10.57 2.42 -12.64
C ILE A 249 10.90 3.76 -11.98
N VAL A 250 11.01 3.80 -10.65
CA VAL A 250 11.31 5.05 -9.95
C VAL A 250 12.70 5.56 -10.28
N ALA A 251 13.70 4.68 -10.39
CA ALA A 251 15.06 5.06 -10.78
C ALA A 251 15.12 5.76 -12.14
N ALA A 252 14.24 5.39 -13.10
CA ALA A 252 14.14 6.05 -14.40
C ALA A 252 13.72 7.52 -14.29
N TYR A 253 13.00 7.91 -13.23
CA TYR A 253 12.66 9.31 -12.93
C TYR A 253 13.79 10.09 -12.24
N LYS A 254 14.94 9.45 -11.99
CA LYS A 254 16.15 10.06 -11.39
C LYS A 254 15.88 10.77 -10.07
N PRO A 255 15.36 10.05 -9.05
CA PRO A 255 15.15 10.64 -7.72
C PRO A 255 16.48 11.08 -7.10
N ALA A 256 16.46 12.08 -6.25
CA ALA A 256 17.64 12.55 -5.53
C ALA A 256 18.13 11.55 -4.47
N CYS A 257 17.21 10.75 -3.91
CA CYS A 257 17.52 9.72 -2.92
C CYS A 257 17.09 8.33 -3.44
N GLU A 258 18.01 7.38 -3.47
CA GLU A 258 17.71 5.96 -3.79
C GLU A 258 16.61 5.40 -2.88
N CYS A 259 16.46 5.93 -1.68
CA CYS A 259 15.40 5.53 -0.74
C CYS A 259 13.98 5.72 -1.32
N ALA A 260 13.79 6.61 -2.30
CA ALA A 260 12.52 6.79 -2.99
C ALA A 260 12.13 5.58 -3.86
N CYS A 261 13.10 4.77 -4.28
CA CYS A 261 12.87 3.56 -5.07
C CYS A 261 12.28 2.40 -4.25
N LYS A 262 12.21 2.53 -2.92
CA LYS A 262 11.66 1.49 -2.04
C LYS A 262 10.14 1.43 -2.15
N MET A 263 9.63 0.29 -2.59
CA MET A 263 8.18 0.05 -2.59
C MET A 263 7.66 -0.08 -1.15
N VAL A 264 6.59 0.65 -0.84
CA VAL A 264 5.79 0.42 0.37
C VAL A 264 4.58 -0.40 -0.03
N ALA A 265 4.48 -1.61 0.51
CA ALA A 265 3.44 -2.56 0.17
C ALA A 265 2.66 -3.02 1.41
N HIS A 266 1.35 -3.17 1.24
CA HIS A 266 0.45 -3.86 2.15
C HIS A 266 -0.10 -5.09 1.42
N ALA A 267 -0.13 -6.22 2.12
CA ALA A 267 -0.68 -7.47 1.63
C ALA A 267 -1.95 -7.82 2.41
N GLN A 268 -3.01 -8.14 1.70
CA GLN A 268 -4.27 -8.62 2.31
C GLN A 268 -4.72 -9.92 1.64
N THR A 269 -5.38 -10.79 2.39
CA THR A 269 -5.97 -12.00 1.82
C THR A 269 -6.97 -11.63 0.73
N SER A 270 -6.89 -12.32 -0.42
CA SER A 270 -7.78 -12.09 -1.55
C SER A 270 -9.18 -12.60 -1.25
N GLU A 271 -10.18 -11.78 -1.57
CA GLU A 271 -11.59 -12.18 -1.53
C GLU A 271 -11.92 -13.26 -2.58
N TRP A 272 -11.11 -13.38 -3.63
CA TRP A 272 -11.26 -14.45 -4.64
C TRP A 272 -11.09 -15.85 -4.05
N ASN A 273 -10.33 -15.98 -2.96
CA ASN A 273 -10.14 -17.26 -2.27
C ASN A 273 -11.29 -17.63 -1.34
N MET A 274 -12.19 -16.69 -1.07
CA MET A 274 -13.34 -16.89 -0.17
C MET A 274 -14.54 -17.40 -0.96
N THR A 275 -15.29 -18.31 -0.36
CA THR A 275 -16.55 -18.79 -0.95
C THR A 275 -17.74 -18.31 -0.15
N VAL A 276 -18.93 -18.33 -0.78
CA VAL A 276 -20.18 -17.95 -0.09
C VAL A 276 -20.51 -18.92 1.05
N TYR A 277 -20.07 -20.17 0.95
CA TYR A 277 -20.37 -21.25 1.90
C TYR A 277 -19.30 -21.44 2.97
N ASP A 278 -18.08 -20.97 2.71
CA ASP A 278 -16.91 -21.12 3.58
C ASP A 278 -16.00 -19.90 3.36
N ALA A 279 -16.31 -18.84 4.08
CA ALA A 279 -15.64 -17.56 3.96
C ALA A 279 -14.34 -17.49 4.80
#